data_d38106653125fcbaf6907c6f819e1b22
#
_entry.id   d38106653125fcbaf6907c6f819e1b22
#
_cell.length_a   1.000
_cell.length_b   1.000
_cell.length_c   1.000
_cell.angle_alpha   90.00
_cell.angle_beta   90.00
_cell.angle_gamma   90.00
#
_symmetry.space_group_name_H-M   'P 1'
#
loop_
_entity.id
_entity.type
_entity.pdbx_description
1 polymer ?
#
loop_
_entity_poly.entity_id
_entity_poly.type
_entity_poly.pdbx_seq_one_letter_code
_entity_poly.pdbx_strand_id
1 'polypeptide(L)'
;MGRARRPGGRLRRVGLGTAISLGVGGIGIGLLIAGGGAVAVHRANTTEFCTGCHVYDRFAQTFEHSQHRANLTGVQVGCADCHVPDDSLAALLWTKARSGVRAAWAYYVEGLDTPEEFARARPELQADAHTWFVATDSQTCRRCHEVAAMDLQAQRAGARASHQAAATGRRTCVDCHSDVPHGQAPARAE
;
A
#
# COMPACT_ATOMS: atom_id res chain seq x y z
N MET A 1 24.31 -7.02 -69.07
CA MET A 1 23.44 -6.33 -68.08
C MET A 1 22.47 -7.37 -67.51
N GLY A 2 22.81 -7.98 -66.35
CA GLY A 2 22.02 -9.02 -65.72
C GLY A 2 21.06 -8.38 -64.71
N ARG A 3 19.74 -8.56 -64.89
CA ARG A 3 18.71 -8.15 -63.92
C ARG A 3 18.71 -9.14 -62.76
N ALA A 4 19.12 -8.70 -61.58
CA ALA A 4 18.96 -9.43 -60.33
C ALA A 4 17.47 -9.58 -60.02
N ARG A 5 16.96 -10.81 -59.96
CA ARG A 5 15.62 -11.13 -59.49
C ARG A 5 15.59 -10.96 -57.97
N ARG A 6 14.84 -9.99 -57.48
CA ARG A 6 14.51 -9.86 -56.06
C ARG A 6 13.66 -11.08 -55.63
N PRO A 7 14.01 -11.77 -54.52
CA PRO A 7 13.16 -12.85 -54.02
C PRO A 7 11.91 -12.21 -53.40
N GLY A 8 10.77 -12.37 -54.06
CA GLY A 8 9.47 -12.00 -53.53
C GLY A 8 9.11 -12.90 -52.35
N GLY A 9 9.32 -12.43 -51.12
CA GLY A 9 8.86 -13.09 -49.92
C GLY A 9 7.33 -13.22 -49.96
N ARG A 10 6.80 -14.43 -50.13
CA ARG A 10 5.37 -14.74 -49.98
C ARG A 10 5.01 -14.55 -48.53
N LEU A 11 4.40 -13.40 -48.18
CA LEU A 11 3.68 -13.25 -46.94
C LEU A 11 2.58 -14.33 -46.89
N ARG A 12 2.78 -15.33 -46.05
CA ARG A 12 1.81 -16.41 -45.82
C ARG A 12 0.57 -15.76 -45.26
N ARG A 13 -0.52 -15.67 -46.01
CA ARG A 13 -1.80 -15.15 -45.52
C ARG A 13 -2.28 -16.08 -44.41
N VAL A 14 -2.37 -15.56 -43.18
CA VAL A 14 -2.97 -16.28 -42.04
C VAL A 14 -4.44 -16.48 -42.38
N GLY A 15 -4.91 -17.73 -42.42
CA GLY A 15 -6.32 -18.04 -42.70
C GLY A 15 -7.22 -17.40 -41.62
N LEU A 16 -8.43 -16.99 -42.00
CA LEU A 16 -9.40 -16.34 -41.08
C LEU A 16 -9.63 -17.18 -39.82
N GLY A 17 -9.73 -18.51 -39.95
CA GLY A 17 -9.89 -19.41 -38.80
C GLY A 17 -8.73 -19.34 -37.81
N THR A 18 -7.47 -19.30 -38.30
CA THR A 18 -6.28 -19.17 -37.45
C THR A 18 -6.26 -17.79 -36.75
N ALA A 19 -6.62 -16.71 -37.44
CA ALA A 19 -6.70 -15.37 -36.87
C ALA A 19 -7.75 -15.32 -35.75
N ILE A 20 -8.92 -15.90 -35.96
CA ILE A 20 -9.98 -16.00 -34.93
C ILE A 20 -9.50 -16.83 -33.73
N SER A 21 -8.90 -17.97 -33.95
CA SER A 21 -8.40 -18.83 -32.85
C SER A 21 -7.31 -18.13 -32.03
N LEU A 22 -6.38 -17.42 -32.67
CA LEU A 22 -5.36 -16.65 -31.98
C LEU A 22 -6.00 -15.49 -31.21
N GLY A 23 -7.00 -14.81 -31.76
CA GLY A 23 -7.72 -13.74 -31.09
C GLY A 23 -8.46 -14.22 -29.84
N VAL A 24 -9.24 -15.30 -29.96
CA VAL A 24 -9.97 -15.90 -28.85
C VAL A 24 -9.00 -16.42 -27.77
N GLY A 25 -7.94 -17.11 -28.19
CA GLY A 25 -6.90 -17.59 -27.27
C GLY A 25 -6.19 -16.45 -26.55
N GLY A 26 -5.85 -15.38 -27.29
CA GLY A 26 -5.25 -14.17 -26.69
C GLY A 26 -6.15 -13.47 -25.68
N ILE A 27 -7.44 -13.32 -25.98
CA ILE A 27 -8.43 -12.78 -25.05
C ILE A 27 -8.54 -13.67 -23.80
N GLY A 28 -8.63 -14.99 -23.97
CA GLY A 28 -8.70 -15.94 -22.86
C GLY A 28 -7.49 -15.83 -21.92
N ILE A 29 -6.29 -15.80 -22.47
CA ILE A 29 -5.05 -15.63 -21.70
C ILE A 29 -5.03 -14.24 -21.03
N GLY A 30 -5.42 -13.18 -21.73
CA GLY A 30 -5.50 -11.83 -21.18
C GLY A 30 -6.44 -11.74 -19.98
N LEU A 31 -7.61 -12.36 -20.05
CA LEU A 31 -8.57 -12.43 -18.95
C LEU A 31 -8.04 -13.23 -17.76
N LEU A 32 -7.33 -14.34 -18.01
CA LEU A 32 -6.70 -15.13 -16.94
C LEU A 32 -5.60 -14.33 -16.22
N ILE A 33 -4.76 -13.63 -16.97
CA ILE A 33 -3.70 -12.77 -16.39
C ILE A 33 -4.32 -11.61 -15.61
N ALA A 34 -5.30 -10.92 -16.17
CA ALA A 34 -5.95 -9.81 -15.50
C ALA A 34 -6.71 -10.26 -14.25
N GLY A 35 -7.51 -11.33 -14.35
CA GLY A 35 -8.25 -11.89 -13.21
C GLY A 35 -7.33 -12.43 -12.13
N GLY A 36 -6.32 -13.21 -12.51
CA GLY A 36 -5.31 -13.74 -11.58
C GLY A 36 -4.51 -12.61 -10.89
N GLY A 37 -4.14 -11.57 -11.65
CA GLY A 37 -3.48 -10.38 -11.13
C GLY A 37 -4.36 -9.62 -10.13
N ALA A 38 -5.63 -9.43 -10.44
CA ALA A 38 -6.58 -8.77 -9.53
C ALA A 38 -6.74 -9.55 -8.21
N VAL A 39 -6.88 -10.88 -8.29
CA VAL A 39 -6.95 -11.74 -7.10
C VAL A 39 -5.66 -11.66 -6.28
N ALA A 40 -4.50 -11.69 -6.94
CA ALA A 40 -3.20 -11.60 -6.26
C ALA A 40 -3.04 -10.25 -5.53
N VAL A 41 -3.41 -9.14 -6.17
CA VAL A 41 -3.39 -7.80 -5.55
C VAL A 41 -4.35 -7.73 -4.37
N HIS A 42 -5.58 -8.24 -4.54
CA HIS A 42 -6.57 -8.27 -3.46
C HIS A 42 -6.04 -9.05 -2.24
N ARG A 43 -5.52 -10.25 -2.45
CA ARG A 43 -4.94 -11.08 -1.39
C ARG A 43 -3.76 -10.40 -0.71
N ALA A 44 -2.87 -9.77 -1.49
CA ALA A 44 -1.73 -9.05 -0.97
C ALA A 44 -2.10 -7.74 -0.22
N ASN A 45 -3.36 -7.30 -0.25
CA ASN A 45 -3.87 -6.14 0.50
C ASN A 45 -4.50 -6.54 1.84
N THR A 46 -4.67 -7.83 2.13
CA THR A 46 -5.28 -8.25 3.40
C THR A 46 -4.31 -8.07 4.56
N THR A 47 -4.85 -7.83 5.74
CA THR A 47 -4.06 -7.73 6.98
C THR A 47 -3.33 -9.04 7.27
N GLU A 48 -3.97 -10.18 7.02
CA GLU A 48 -3.40 -11.52 7.19
C GLU A 48 -2.17 -11.75 6.30
N PHE A 49 -2.18 -11.21 5.08
CA PHE A 49 -0.99 -11.27 4.22
C PHE A 49 0.17 -10.47 4.80
N CYS A 50 -0.10 -9.26 5.28
CA CYS A 50 0.93 -8.39 5.86
C CYS A 50 1.50 -8.98 7.16
N THR A 51 0.65 -9.55 8.02
CA THR A 51 1.04 -10.17 9.28
C THR A 51 1.49 -11.63 9.15
N GLY A 52 1.53 -12.16 7.93
CA GLY A 52 2.11 -13.49 7.64
C GLY A 52 3.61 -13.60 7.87
N CYS A 53 4.31 -12.46 8.04
CA CYS A 53 5.72 -12.43 8.44
C CYS A 53 5.81 -12.02 9.91
N HIS A 54 6.43 -12.85 10.75
CA HIS A 54 6.52 -12.65 12.21
C HIS A 54 7.23 -11.33 12.62
N VAL A 55 8.06 -10.78 11.74
CA VAL A 55 8.69 -9.47 11.95
C VAL A 55 7.66 -8.34 12.14
N TYR A 56 6.43 -8.51 11.64
CA TYR A 56 5.35 -7.55 11.81
C TYR A 56 4.43 -7.82 13.02
N ASP A 57 4.67 -8.87 13.81
CA ASP A 57 3.82 -9.22 14.97
C ASP A 57 3.67 -8.08 15.96
N ARG A 58 4.72 -7.28 16.15
CA ARG A 58 4.66 -6.13 17.05
C ARG A 58 3.77 -5.01 16.53
N PHE A 59 3.77 -4.78 15.24
CA PHE A 59 2.85 -3.83 14.62
C PHE A 59 1.42 -4.36 14.67
N ALA A 60 1.22 -5.65 14.42
CA ALA A 60 -0.08 -6.29 14.53
C ALA A 60 -0.66 -6.16 15.94
N GLN A 61 0.12 -6.46 16.98
CA GLN A 61 -0.32 -6.36 18.39
C GLN A 61 -0.78 -4.96 18.76
N THR A 62 -0.03 -3.91 18.39
CA THR A 62 -0.42 -2.53 18.68
C THR A 62 -1.62 -2.09 17.85
N PHE A 63 -1.69 -2.52 16.58
CA PHE A 63 -2.80 -2.23 15.69
C PHE A 63 -4.12 -2.82 16.17
N GLU A 64 -4.15 -4.08 16.60
CA GLU A 64 -5.35 -4.76 17.09
C GLU A 64 -6.02 -4.03 18.27
N HIS A 65 -5.25 -3.30 19.08
CA HIS A 65 -5.76 -2.51 20.21
C HIS A 65 -6.02 -1.03 19.86
N SER A 66 -5.79 -0.64 18.62
CA SER A 66 -6.00 0.75 18.15
C SER A 66 -7.46 1.04 17.86
N GLN A 67 -7.84 2.33 17.93
CA GLN A 67 -9.17 2.79 17.54
C GLN A 67 -9.48 2.55 16.05
N HIS A 68 -8.48 2.30 15.20
CA HIS A 68 -8.66 1.96 13.79
C HIS A 68 -9.06 0.49 13.59
N ARG A 69 -8.79 -0.37 14.56
CA ARG A 69 -9.15 -1.78 14.49
C ARG A 69 -10.30 -2.13 15.43
N ALA A 70 -10.21 -1.71 16.70
CA ALA A 70 -11.21 -1.98 17.73
C ALA A 70 -11.94 -0.69 18.08
N ASN A 71 -13.05 -0.40 17.43
CA ASN A 71 -13.84 0.82 17.62
C ASN A 71 -15.33 0.53 17.78
N LEU A 72 -16.06 1.53 18.29
CA LEU A 72 -17.50 1.42 18.55
C LEU A 72 -18.37 1.44 17.27
N THR A 73 -17.82 1.87 16.14
CA THR A 73 -18.57 2.01 14.89
C THR A 73 -18.61 0.72 14.08
N GLY A 74 -17.75 -0.26 14.39
CA GLY A 74 -17.61 -1.50 13.63
C GLY A 74 -16.87 -1.35 12.31
N VAL A 75 -16.40 -0.15 11.95
CA VAL A 75 -15.56 0.07 10.76
C VAL A 75 -14.17 -0.46 11.03
N GLN A 76 -13.76 -1.48 10.27
CA GLN A 76 -12.43 -2.07 10.40
C GLN A 76 -11.51 -1.57 9.29
N VAL A 77 -10.36 -1.07 9.69
CA VAL A 77 -9.27 -0.65 8.81
C VAL A 77 -8.21 -1.75 8.78
N GLY A 78 -7.62 -2.00 7.63
CA GLY A 78 -6.50 -2.94 7.47
C GLY A 78 -5.15 -2.24 7.27
N CYS A 79 -4.08 -3.02 7.25
CA CYS A 79 -2.73 -2.48 7.04
C CYS A 79 -2.62 -1.72 5.71
N ALA A 80 -3.19 -2.27 4.64
CA ALA A 80 -3.14 -1.68 3.31
C ALA A 80 -3.87 -0.33 3.22
N ASP A 81 -4.93 -0.11 4.01
CA ASP A 81 -5.70 1.13 3.98
C ASP A 81 -4.87 2.35 4.36
N CYS A 82 -3.85 2.16 5.19
CA CYS A 82 -2.92 3.23 5.59
C CYS A 82 -1.62 3.22 4.77
N HIS A 83 -1.09 2.03 4.43
CA HIS A 83 0.26 1.88 3.89
C HIS A 83 0.33 1.69 2.38
N VAL A 84 -0.79 1.50 1.70
CA VAL A 84 -0.81 1.26 0.25
C VAL A 84 -1.68 2.30 -0.45
N PRO A 85 -1.12 3.12 -1.36
CA PRO A 85 -1.91 4.05 -2.15
C PRO A 85 -2.81 3.28 -3.12
N ASP A 86 -4.00 3.82 -3.40
CA ASP A 86 -4.97 3.25 -4.35
C ASP A 86 -5.38 4.24 -5.44
N ASP A 87 -4.75 5.40 -5.48
CA ASP A 87 -4.94 6.44 -6.48
C ASP A 87 -4.58 6.00 -7.90
N SER A 88 -3.64 5.05 -8.01
CA SER A 88 -3.31 4.42 -9.28
C SER A 88 -2.75 3.00 -9.11
N LEU A 89 -3.01 2.13 -10.09
CA LEU A 89 -2.45 0.79 -10.12
C LEU A 89 -0.90 0.81 -10.11
N ALA A 90 -0.31 1.79 -10.78
CA ALA A 90 1.14 1.94 -10.82
C ALA A 90 1.72 2.29 -9.44
N ALA A 91 1.11 3.24 -8.72
CA ALA A 91 1.52 3.62 -7.36
C ALA A 91 1.36 2.43 -6.39
N LEU A 92 0.24 1.71 -6.47
CA LEU A 92 -0.02 0.52 -5.68
C LEU A 92 1.06 -0.55 -5.91
N LEU A 93 1.30 -0.93 -7.17
CA LEU A 93 2.27 -1.97 -7.51
C LEU A 93 3.70 -1.56 -7.16
N TRP A 94 4.06 -0.30 -7.39
CA TRP A 94 5.36 0.25 -7.01
C TRP A 94 5.59 0.19 -5.51
N THR A 95 4.61 0.66 -4.73
CA THR A 95 4.68 0.63 -3.26
C THR A 95 4.85 -0.79 -2.74
N LYS A 96 4.07 -1.75 -3.26
CA LYS A 96 4.18 -3.16 -2.87
C LYS A 96 5.54 -3.76 -3.24
N ALA A 97 6.02 -3.52 -4.45
CA ALA A 97 7.31 -4.03 -4.90
C ALA A 97 8.46 -3.47 -4.04
N ARG A 98 8.48 -2.15 -3.85
CA ARG A 98 9.49 -1.49 -3.03
C ARG A 98 9.46 -1.97 -1.57
N SER A 99 8.27 -2.00 -0.96
CA SER A 99 8.13 -2.41 0.44
C SER A 99 8.44 -3.89 0.63
N GLY A 100 8.04 -4.76 -0.30
CA GLY A 100 8.35 -6.18 -0.25
C GLY A 100 9.85 -6.47 -0.37
N VAL A 101 10.52 -5.81 -1.32
CA VAL A 101 11.99 -5.94 -1.47
C VAL A 101 12.71 -5.44 -0.21
N ARG A 102 12.28 -4.28 0.33
CA ARG A 102 12.89 -3.73 1.54
C ARG A 102 12.67 -4.61 2.76
N ALA A 103 11.48 -5.15 2.94
CA ALA A 103 11.18 -6.08 4.03
C ALA A 103 12.00 -7.38 3.93
N ALA A 104 12.13 -7.94 2.73
CA ALA A 104 12.96 -9.10 2.49
C ALA A 104 14.44 -8.81 2.75
N TRP A 105 14.94 -7.66 2.33
CA TRP A 105 16.31 -7.23 2.61
C TRP A 105 16.55 -7.07 4.10
N ALA A 106 15.68 -6.35 4.81
CA ALA A 106 15.77 -6.15 6.26
C ALA A 106 15.81 -7.50 7.01
N TYR A 107 14.98 -8.45 6.61
CA TYR A 107 14.94 -9.77 7.22
C TYR A 107 16.17 -10.62 6.88
N TYR A 108 16.51 -10.80 5.59
CA TYR A 108 17.54 -11.76 5.17
C TYR A 108 18.95 -11.22 5.22
N VAL A 109 19.15 -9.91 5.12
CA VAL A 109 20.49 -9.29 5.01
C VAL A 109 20.84 -8.49 6.26
N GLU A 110 19.90 -7.71 6.79
CA GLU A 110 20.14 -6.87 7.97
C GLU A 110 19.84 -7.59 9.29
N GLY A 111 19.22 -8.78 9.21
CA GLY A 111 18.94 -9.60 10.38
C GLY A 111 17.84 -9.04 11.28
N LEU A 112 16.88 -8.30 10.71
CA LEU A 112 15.74 -7.74 11.46
C LEU A 112 14.75 -8.86 11.79
N ASP A 113 15.10 -9.71 12.72
CA ASP A 113 14.38 -10.93 13.05
C ASP A 113 13.92 -10.99 14.52
N THR A 114 14.67 -10.34 15.43
CA THR A 114 14.36 -10.36 16.86
C THR A 114 13.63 -9.10 17.33
N PRO A 115 12.91 -9.18 18.46
CA PRO A 115 12.29 -8.02 19.10
C PRO A 115 13.28 -6.89 19.40
N GLU A 116 14.50 -7.23 19.76
CA GLU A 116 15.56 -6.28 20.13
C GLU A 116 16.08 -5.54 18.91
N GLU A 117 16.27 -6.23 17.80
CA GLU A 117 16.69 -5.64 16.51
C GLU A 117 15.58 -4.74 15.97
N PHE A 118 14.33 -5.20 16.04
CA PHE A 118 13.18 -4.39 15.70
C PHE A 118 13.09 -3.11 16.55
N ALA A 119 13.29 -3.20 17.87
CA ALA A 119 13.26 -2.03 18.75
C ALA A 119 14.36 -1.02 18.39
N ARG A 120 15.53 -1.49 17.96
CA ARG A 120 16.62 -0.63 17.48
C ARG A 120 16.31 0.03 16.13
N ALA A 121 15.71 -0.70 15.19
CA ALA A 121 15.37 -0.20 13.86
C ALA A 121 14.11 0.70 13.86
N ARG A 122 13.24 0.57 14.86
CA ARG A 122 11.93 1.25 14.91
C ARG A 122 11.99 2.76 14.69
N PRO A 123 12.92 3.54 15.28
CA PRO A 123 12.98 4.99 15.04
C PRO A 123 13.19 5.35 13.57
N GLU A 124 14.04 4.60 12.86
CA GLU A 124 14.30 4.80 11.44
C GLU A 124 13.07 4.41 10.60
N LEU A 125 12.47 3.24 10.89
CA LEU A 125 11.24 2.80 10.21
C LEU A 125 10.10 3.80 10.39
N GLN A 126 9.98 4.40 11.57
CA GLN A 126 8.98 5.42 11.86
C GLN A 126 9.26 6.72 11.10
N ALA A 127 10.53 7.16 11.05
CA ALA A 127 10.94 8.35 10.31
C ALA A 127 10.68 8.20 8.80
N ASP A 128 10.95 7.04 8.24
CA ASP A 128 10.68 6.74 6.84
C ASP A 128 9.17 6.75 6.52
N ALA A 129 8.37 6.11 7.37
CA ALA A 129 6.91 6.13 7.23
C ALA A 129 6.36 7.55 7.35
N HIS A 130 6.82 8.33 8.34
CA HIS A 130 6.44 9.72 8.52
C HIS A 130 6.77 10.55 7.28
N THR A 131 7.99 10.42 6.75
CA THR A 131 8.44 11.12 5.54
C THR A 131 7.52 10.81 4.35
N TRP A 132 7.13 9.55 4.18
CA TRP A 132 6.20 9.16 3.11
C TRP A 132 4.81 9.79 3.30
N PHE A 133 4.25 9.75 4.51
CA PHE A 133 2.94 10.36 4.79
C PHE A 133 2.96 11.88 4.58
N VAL A 134 4.04 12.57 4.97
CA VAL A 134 4.21 14.00 4.70
C VAL A 134 4.27 14.28 3.20
N ALA A 135 5.10 13.53 2.47
CA ALA A 135 5.27 13.70 1.03
C ALA A 135 3.99 13.45 0.22
N THR A 136 3.07 12.64 0.76
CA THR A 136 1.78 12.32 0.13
C THR A 136 0.60 13.08 0.73
N ASP A 137 0.85 14.12 1.54
CA ASP A 137 -0.18 14.88 2.28
C ASP A 137 -1.15 13.96 3.05
N SER A 138 -0.63 12.89 3.64
CA SER A 138 -1.42 11.89 4.36
C SER A 138 -2.65 11.40 3.56
N GLN A 139 -2.50 11.22 2.24
CA GLN A 139 -3.59 10.89 1.31
C GLN A 139 -4.43 9.68 1.77
N THR A 140 -3.78 8.67 2.37
CA THR A 140 -4.48 7.47 2.84
C THR A 140 -5.37 7.73 4.06
N CYS A 141 -5.01 8.69 4.92
CA CYS A 141 -5.86 9.14 6.01
C CYS A 141 -7.08 9.91 5.48
N ARG A 142 -6.85 10.76 4.48
CA ARG A 142 -7.89 11.63 3.89
C ARG A 142 -8.98 10.87 3.14
N ARG A 143 -8.79 9.59 2.82
CA ARG A 143 -9.83 8.74 2.24
C ARG A 143 -11.04 8.56 3.18
N CYS A 144 -10.77 8.49 4.49
CA CYS A 144 -11.81 8.29 5.49
C CYS A 144 -12.02 9.54 6.37
N HIS A 145 -11.00 10.37 6.53
CA HIS A 145 -11.00 11.57 7.36
C HIS A 145 -11.04 12.83 6.50
N GLU A 146 -12.24 13.25 6.11
CA GLU A 146 -12.43 14.51 5.41
C GLU A 146 -12.52 15.66 6.41
N VAL A 147 -11.53 16.55 6.41
CA VAL A 147 -11.47 17.67 7.37
C VAL A 147 -12.68 18.60 7.21
N ALA A 148 -13.18 18.79 5.99
CA ALA A 148 -14.35 19.64 5.72
C ALA A 148 -15.64 19.09 6.35
N ALA A 149 -15.72 17.77 6.57
CA ALA A 149 -16.88 17.11 7.19
C ALA A 149 -16.79 17.06 8.73
N MET A 150 -15.66 17.47 9.31
CA MET A 150 -15.48 17.47 10.77
C MET A 150 -16.27 18.62 11.41
N ASP A 151 -16.95 18.33 12.53
CA ASP A 151 -17.48 19.37 13.40
C ASP A 151 -16.33 20.03 14.18
N LEU A 152 -15.75 21.07 13.58
CA LEU A 152 -14.64 21.79 14.17
C LEU A 152 -15.08 22.59 15.40
N GLN A 153 -16.38 22.91 15.57
CA GLN A 153 -16.86 23.66 16.73
C GLN A 153 -16.92 22.79 17.98
N ALA A 154 -17.17 21.50 17.83
CA ALA A 154 -17.15 20.53 18.92
C ALA A 154 -15.72 20.21 19.41
N GLN A 155 -14.69 20.63 18.68
CA GLN A 155 -13.30 20.35 19.02
C GLN A 155 -12.70 21.42 19.97
N ARG A 156 -11.68 21.00 20.75
CA ARG A 156 -10.87 21.93 21.55
C ARG A 156 -10.19 22.95 20.65
N ALA A 157 -9.99 24.18 21.14
CA ALA A 157 -9.47 25.30 20.35
C ALA A 157 -8.16 24.97 19.60
N GLY A 158 -7.22 24.28 20.25
CA GLY A 158 -5.95 23.88 19.63
C GLY A 158 -6.13 22.86 18.50
N ALA A 159 -6.99 21.86 18.68
CA ALA A 159 -7.31 20.89 17.65
C ALA A 159 -8.01 21.54 16.46
N ARG A 160 -8.98 22.43 16.73
CA ARG A 160 -9.68 23.21 15.70
C ARG A 160 -8.71 24.00 14.83
N ALA A 161 -7.81 24.76 15.45
CA ALA A 161 -6.82 25.56 14.72
C ALA A 161 -5.87 24.68 13.87
N SER A 162 -5.47 23.52 14.40
CA SER A 162 -4.62 22.56 13.68
C SER A 162 -5.35 21.93 12.50
N HIS A 163 -6.61 21.54 12.66
CA HIS A 163 -7.40 20.97 11.57
C HIS A 163 -7.74 22.02 10.49
N GLN A 164 -7.97 23.27 10.86
CA GLN A 164 -8.09 24.37 9.89
C GLN A 164 -6.80 24.56 9.08
N ALA A 165 -5.62 24.46 9.73
CA ALA A 165 -4.35 24.51 9.04
C ALA A 165 -4.15 23.31 8.09
N ALA A 166 -4.57 22.09 8.50
CA ALA A 166 -4.53 20.90 7.68
C ALA A 166 -5.48 20.99 6.47
N ALA A 167 -6.66 21.61 6.61
CA ALA A 167 -7.59 21.85 5.51
C ALA A 167 -7.01 22.76 4.41
N THR A 168 -6.05 23.62 4.74
CA THR A 168 -5.37 24.51 3.78
C THR A 168 -4.03 23.98 3.28
N GLY A 169 -3.69 22.71 3.56
CA GLY A 169 -2.44 22.08 3.14
C GLY A 169 -1.19 22.57 3.87
N ARG A 170 -1.34 23.35 4.96
CA ARG A 170 -0.21 23.84 5.75
C ARG A 170 0.35 22.81 6.72
N ARG A 171 -0.39 21.75 6.99
CA ARG A 171 -0.01 20.62 7.85
C ARG A 171 -0.60 19.33 7.32
N THR A 172 0.10 18.23 7.55
CA THR A 172 -0.42 16.88 7.28
C THR A 172 -0.97 16.26 8.56
N CYS A 173 -1.70 15.16 8.44
CA CYS A 173 -2.27 14.48 9.60
C CYS A 173 -1.18 13.98 10.56
N VAL A 174 -0.10 13.44 10.00
CA VAL A 174 0.99 12.83 10.78
C VAL A 174 1.90 13.85 11.49
N ASP A 175 1.80 15.14 11.17
CA ASP A 175 2.50 16.18 11.94
C ASP A 175 2.06 16.25 13.42
N CYS A 176 0.86 15.76 13.71
CA CYS A 176 0.31 15.73 15.07
C CYS A 176 -0.12 14.31 15.49
N HIS A 177 -0.49 13.44 14.55
CA HIS A 177 -0.96 12.08 14.77
C HIS A 177 0.11 11.05 14.40
N SER A 178 1.36 11.26 14.86
CA SER A 178 2.53 10.45 14.49
C SER A 178 2.49 9.01 15.04
N ASP A 179 1.76 8.78 16.12
CA ASP A 179 1.73 7.47 16.79
C ASP A 179 0.49 6.63 16.46
N VAL A 180 -0.29 7.05 15.47
CA VAL A 180 -1.49 6.31 15.05
C VAL A 180 -1.11 5.33 13.93
N PRO A 181 -1.54 4.06 14.03
CA PRO A 181 -2.11 3.33 15.16
C PRO A 181 -1.07 2.57 16.00
N HIS A 182 0.21 2.67 15.63
CA HIS A 182 1.32 1.90 16.20
C HIS A 182 2.01 2.63 17.36
N GLY A 183 1.26 3.34 18.20
CA GLY A 183 1.78 3.93 19.42
C GLY A 183 2.62 2.96 20.24
N GLN A 184 3.29 3.44 21.28
CA GLN A 184 4.08 2.55 22.15
C GLN A 184 3.19 1.42 22.66
N ALA A 185 3.63 0.17 22.43
CA ALA A 185 2.97 -0.97 23.04
C ALA A 185 2.87 -0.71 24.56
N PRO A 186 1.71 -0.97 25.20
CA PRO A 186 1.63 -0.87 26.65
C PRO A 186 2.75 -1.71 27.23
N ALA A 187 3.48 -1.14 28.20
CA ALA A 187 4.48 -1.89 28.94
C ALA A 187 3.78 -3.16 29.46
N ARG A 188 4.37 -4.33 29.20
CA ARG A 188 3.82 -5.57 29.75
C ARG A 188 3.64 -5.36 31.25
N ALA A 189 2.42 -5.46 31.74
CA ALA A 189 2.20 -5.73 33.16
C ALA A 189 2.84 -7.08 33.43
N GLU A 190 3.96 -7.08 34.16
CA GLU A 190 4.60 -8.27 34.73
C GLU A 190 3.67 -8.93 35.74
#